data_c6cc2b96596b00a815a98ba62a2a1c8b
#
_entry.id   c6cc2b96596b00a815a98ba62a2a1c8b
#
_cell.length_a   1.000
_cell.length_b   1.000
_cell.length_c   1.000
_cell.angle_alpha   90.00
_cell.angle_beta   90.00
_cell.angle_gamma   90.00
#
_symmetry.space_group_name_H-M   'P 1'
#
loop_
_entity.id
_entity.type
_entity.pdbx_description
1 polymer ?
#
loop_
_entity_poly.entity_id
_entity_poly.type
_entity_poly.pdbx_seq_one_letter_code
_entity_poly.pdbx_strand_id
1 'polypeptide(L)'
;MHLRLLAPLTLAMVAAPAAAQLGLPVIDQTLGRVKGGLDSLVDRTVGTSLDAVQRLASVRTERLERLVRDHRDAIEFDADGQPARHGELLLEGADDASIARAVQAGFTLIAREDVPDLGFSVVRLGVPAGRSLARAQRELRDLLPEVTIAADQLYLESGAAAAGATGKPGMPAVAVSTRIGVIDGAPGSAAPVAAMRGFARGAPFPSDHGSAVVSLLRQAGGANIVAADVYGTDPAGGNAMAIAQALGWMVAQQARIVSISLVGPRNPVLERAIKAAQARGAVVVAAVGNDGPAAPPSFPASYPGVLAVTAVDGRDRALIEAGRALHLDYAAPGADMLAANAAGVWKPVRGTSFAAPLVAVRAAHAVGSAGARWQTELDREARDLGRRGPDPVFGRGLLCGLCRRTR
;
A
#
# COMPACT_ATOMS: atom_id res chain seq x y z
N MET A 1 23.96 65.85 47.09
CA MET A 1 24.23 64.43 47.38
C MET A 1 22.90 63.68 47.31
N HIS A 2 22.53 63.15 46.14
CA HIS A 2 21.24 62.52 45.96
C HIS A 2 21.42 60.98 45.80
N LEU A 3 20.89 60.26 46.77
CA LEU A 3 20.88 58.83 46.85
C LEU A 3 19.62 58.33 46.08
N ARG A 4 19.79 57.63 44.98
CA ARG A 4 18.66 56.97 44.20
C ARG A 4 18.53 55.56 44.72
N LEU A 5 17.35 55.25 45.31
CA LEU A 5 16.92 53.89 45.66
C LEU A 5 16.49 53.14 44.35
N LEU A 6 17.07 52.00 44.15
CA LEU A 6 16.62 51.02 43.17
C LEU A 6 15.68 50.03 43.86
N ALA A 7 14.45 49.94 43.43
CA ALA A 7 13.49 48.91 43.83
C ALA A 7 13.68 47.63 42.97
N PRO A 8 13.59 46.42 43.53
CA PRO A 8 13.65 45.19 42.78
C PRO A 8 12.29 44.86 42.17
N LEU A 9 12.29 44.58 40.88
CA LEU A 9 11.14 44.07 40.11
C LEU A 9 10.98 42.59 40.41
N THR A 10 9.98 42.18 41.18
CA THR A 10 9.63 40.79 41.40
C THR A 10 8.84 40.27 40.21
N LEU A 11 9.46 39.36 39.47
CA LEU A 11 8.82 38.60 38.36
C LEU A 11 7.95 37.50 38.97
N ALA A 12 6.63 37.67 38.96
CA ALA A 12 5.69 36.62 39.32
C ALA A 12 5.62 35.56 38.21
N MET A 13 6.19 34.37 38.47
CA MET A 13 5.94 33.17 37.64
C MET A 13 4.50 32.70 37.89
N VAL A 14 3.66 32.86 36.89
CA VAL A 14 2.35 32.20 36.82
C VAL A 14 2.59 30.75 36.37
N ALA A 15 2.40 29.81 37.29
CA ALA A 15 2.40 28.39 37.00
C ALA A 15 1.16 28.05 36.18
N ALA A 16 1.35 27.65 34.90
CA ALA A 16 0.31 27.04 34.08
C ALA A 16 0.07 25.60 34.54
N PRO A 17 -1.18 25.12 34.57
CA PRO A 17 -1.47 23.73 34.93
C PRO A 17 -0.88 22.78 33.89
N ALA A 18 -0.26 21.70 34.36
CA ALA A 18 0.22 20.61 33.54
C ALA A 18 -0.99 19.91 32.90
N ALA A 19 -1.29 20.23 31.65
CA ALA A 19 -2.13 19.39 30.80
C ALA A 19 -1.37 18.11 30.51
N ALA A 20 -1.97 16.98 30.88
CA ALA A 20 -1.44 15.66 30.62
C ALA A 20 -1.20 15.52 29.09
N GLN A 21 0.05 15.43 28.70
CA GLN A 21 0.46 15.13 27.34
C GLN A 21 0.14 13.65 27.09
N LEU A 22 -1.04 13.39 26.51
CA LEU A 22 -1.26 12.20 25.72
C LEU A 22 -0.40 12.36 24.46
N GLY A 23 0.64 11.52 24.34
CA GLY A 23 1.64 11.62 23.30
C GLY A 23 1.05 11.51 21.89
N LEU A 24 1.14 12.61 21.17
CA LEU A 24 0.93 12.68 19.73
C LEU A 24 2.13 13.40 19.07
N PRO A 25 3.32 12.77 18.97
CA PRO A 25 4.46 13.44 18.34
C PRO A 25 4.44 13.40 16.80
N VAL A 26 3.43 12.75 16.16
CA VAL A 26 3.44 12.52 14.70
C VAL A 26 2.66 13.59 13.92
N ILE A 27 1.73 14.29 14.54
CA ILE A 27 0.83 15.23 13.82
C ILE A 27 1.55 16.49 13.36
N ASP A 28 2.49 17.01 14.15
CA ASP A 28 3.11 18.32 13.88
C ASP A 28 4.12 18.30 12.73
N GLN A 29 4.93 17.24 12.61
CA GLN A 29 5.85 17.08 11.47
C GLN A 29 5.11 16.74 10.17
N THR A 30 3.96 16.08 10.26
CA THR A 30 3.12 15.74 9.12
C THR A 30 2.40 16.98 8.59
N LEU A 31 1.91 17.86 9.47
CA LEU A 31 1.27 19.13 9.08
C LEU A 31 2.22 20.10 8.37
N GLY A 32 3.48 20.19 8.80
CA GLY A 32 4.48 21.03 8.12
C GLY A 32 4.83 20.52 6.72
N ARG A 33 4.92 19.20 6.51
CA ARG A 33 5.16 18.60 5.19
C ARG A 33 3.91 18.64 4.30
N VAL A 34 2.72 18.51 4.88
CA VAL A 34 1.44 18.65 4.18
C VAL A 34 1.27 20.07 3.65
N LYS A 35 1.67 21.10 4.42
CA LYS A 35 1.55 22.48 3.98
C LYS A 35 2.37 22.77 2.71
N GLY A 36 3.64 22.35 2.66
CA GLY A 36 4.48 22.48 1.46
C GLY A 36 3.99 21.65 0.25
N GLY A 37 3.33 20.51 0.50
CA GLY A 37 2.70 19.69 -0.54
C GLY A 37 1.34 20.22 -0.98
N LEU A 38 0.58 20.86 -0.08
CA LEU A 38 -0.70 21.49 -0.38
C LEU A 38 -0.53 22.78 -1.20
N ASP A 39 0.47 23.60 -0.91
CA ASP A 39 0.75 24.81 -1.69
C ASP A 39 1.03 24.49 -3.16
N SER A 40 1.68 23.33 -3.44
CA SER A 40 1.92 22.87 -4.81
C SER A 40 0.67 22.25 -5.48
N LEU A 41 -0.30 21.77 -4.69
CA LEU A 41 -1.58 21.20 -5.17
C LEU A 41 -2.65 22.30 -5.34
N VAL A 42 -2.69 23.26 -4.42
CA VAL A 42 -3.66 24.37 -4.42
C VAL A 42 -3.42 25.31 -5.59
N ASP A 43 -2.16 25.51 -6.00
CA ASP A 43 -1.81 26.39 -7.13
C ASP A 43 -2.30 25.85 -8.50
N ARG A 44 -2.77 24.59 -8.60
CA ARG A 44 -3.10 23.98 -9.90
C ARG A 44 -4.39 23.17 -9.98
N THR A 45 -5.08 22.93 -8.88
CA THR A 45 -6.38 22.25 -8.89
C THR A 45 -7.39 23.06 -8.12
N VAL A 46 -8.21 23.79 -8.86
CA VAL A 46 -9.39 24.48 -8.34
C VAL A 46 -10.21 23.49 -7.53
N GLY A 47 -10.20 23.62 -6.19
CA GLY A 47 -11.19 23.00 -5.34
C GLY A 47 -10.74 22.00 -4.28
N THR A 48 -9.44 21.80 -4.02
CA THR A 48 -9.04 21.00 -2.85
C THR A 48 -8.98 21.89 -1.63
N SER A 49 -10.11 22.12 -0.99
CA SER A 49 -10.13 22.83 0.29
C SER A 49 -9.46 21.98 1.37
N LEU A 50 -8.83 22.62 2.36
CA LEU A 50 -8.32 21.94 3.58
C LEU A 50 -9.40 21.01 4.18
N ASP A 51 -10.68 21.41 4.08
CA ASP A 51 -11.82 20.60 4.52
C ASP A 51 -11.98 19.29 3.78
N ALA A 52 -11.64 19.22 2.48
CA ALA A 52 -11.68 17.95 1.72
C ALA A 52 -10.57 17.00 2.18
N VAL A 53 -9.37 17.52 2.43
CA VAL A 53 -8.25 16.74 2.94
C VAL A 53 -8.52 16.22 4.35
N GLN A 54 -9.08 17.06 5.23
CA GLN A 54 -9.48 16.67 6.58
C GLN A 54 -10.58 15.61 6.57
N ARG A 55 -11.59 15.77 5.70
CA ARG A 55 -12.64 14.75 5.53
C ARG A 55 -12.10 13.40 5.10
N LEU A 56 -11.15 13.35 4.16
CA LEU A 56 -10.53 12.10 3.74
C LEU A 56 -9.78 11.42 4.90
N ALA A 57 -9.06 12.18 5.72
CA ALA A 57 -8.36 11.65 6.89
C ALA A 57 -9.35 11.08 7.93
N SER A 58 -10.47 11.79 8.21
CA SER A 58 -11.51 11.31 9.11
C SER A 58 -12.18 10.03 8.59
N VAL A 59 -12.53 10.00 7.29
CA VAL A 59 -13.13 8.82 6.65
C VAL A 59 -12.20 7.61 6.74
N ARG A 60 -10.88 7.81 6.57
CA ARG A 60 -9.90 6.74 6.77
C ARG A 60 -9.94 6.20 8.19
N THR A 61 -9.87 7.07 9.19
CA THR A 61 -9.89 6.66 10.61
C THR A 61 -11.17 5.89 10.94
N GLU A 62 -12.33 6.42 10.58
CA GLU A 62 -13.61 5.76 10.81
C GLU A 62 -13.73 4.41 10.09
N ARG A 63 -13.16 4.29 8.89
CA ARG A 63 -13.11 3.02 8.14
C ARG A 63 -12.28 1.97 8.89
N LEU A 64 -11.09 2.33 9.38
CA LEU A 64 -10.22 1.41 10.12
C LEU A 64 -10.83 1.00 11.47
N GLU A 65 -11.42 1.95 12.20
CA GLU A 65 -12.11 1.66 13.46
C GLU A 65 -13.33 0.75 13.25
N ARG A 66 -14.09 0.99 12.17
CA ARG A 66 -15.21 0.13 11.79
C ARG A 66 -14.75 -1.27 11.46
N LEU A 67 -13.70 -1.41 10.63
CA LEU A 67 -13.13 -2.69 10.26
C LEU A 67 -12.76 -3.53 11.49
N VAL A 68 -12.04 -2.95 12.45
CA VAL A 68 -11.66 -3.63 13.69
C VAL A 68 -12.88 -3.95 14.56
N ARG A 69 -13.83 -3.01 14.68
CA ARG A 69 -15.04 -3.22 15.49
C ARG A 69 -15.93 -4.34 14.94
N ASP A 70 -16.08 -4.41 13.61
CA ASP A 70 -16.96 -5.38 12.95
C ASP A 70 -16.33 -6.78 12.89
N HIS A 71 -15.00 -6.88 13.02
CA HIS A 71 -14.24 -8.14 12.95
C HIS A 71 -13.29 -8.35 14.13
N ARG A 72 -13.69 -7.97 15.34
CA ARG A 72 -12.87 -8.00 16.56
C ARG A 72 -12.26 -9.37 16.91
N ASP A 73 -12.88 -10.44 16.44
CA ASP A 73 -12.36 -11.80 16.65
C ASP A 73 -11.21 -12.15 15.69
N ALA A 74 -11.05 -11.39 14.61
CA ALA A 74 -10.05 -11.63 13.59
C ALA A 74 -9.03 -10.49 13.47
N ILE A 75 -9.39 -9.27 13.89
CA ILE A 75 -8.61 -8.06 13.69
C ILE A 75 -8.58 -7.23 14.97
N GLU A 76 -7.41 -6.73 15.33
CA GLU A 76 -7.24 -5.75 16.41
C GLU A 76 -6.19 -4.69 16.01
N PHE A 77 -6.08 -3.63 16.80
CA PHE A 77 -5.03 -2.63 16.58
C PHE A 77 -3.71 -3.08 17.21
N ASP A 78 -2.63 -2.90 16.47
CA ASP A 78 -1.26 -3.11 16.93
C ASP A 78 -0.74 -1.94 17.80
N ALA A 79 0.54 -2.00 18.22
CA ALA A 79 1.17 -0.98 19.04
C ALA A 79 1.28 0.41 18.34
N ASP A 80 1.21 0.42 17.02
CA ASP A 80 1.32 1.60 16.17
C ASP A 80 -0.08 2.08 15.68
N GLY A 81 -1.18 1.52 16.23
CA GLY A 81 -2.55 1.86 15.89
C GLY A 81 -2.98 1.41 14.50
N GLN A 82 -2.33 0.38 13.94
CA GLN A 82 -2.69 -0.16 12.64
C GLN A 82 -3.50 -1.46 12.80
N PRO A 83 -4.49 -1.71 11.93
CA PRO A 83 -5.23 -2.97 11.95
C PRO A 83 -4.30 -4.14 11.58
N ALA A 84 -4.35 -5.18 12.39
CA ALA A 84 -3.54 -6.37 12.24
C ALA A 84 -4.35 -7.62 12.61
N ARG A 85 -3.87 -8.79 12.21
CA ARG A 85 -4.46 -10.07 12.59
C ARG A 85 -4.48 -10.20 14.11
N HIS A 86 -5.64 -10.57 14.64
CA HIS A 86 -5.87 -10.69 16.09
C HIS A 86 -4.94 -11.73 16.70
N GLY A 87 -4.29 -11.35 17.79
CA GLY A 87 -3.55 -12.27 18.66
C GLY A 87 -2.28 -12.87 18.06
N GLU A 88 -1.74 -12.32 16.95
CA GLU A 88 -0.56 -12.87 16.29
C GLU A 88 0.55 -11.83 16.08
N LEU A 89 1.80 -12.25 16.37
CA LEU A 89 3.01 -11.49 16.10
C LEU A 89 3.95 -12.26 15.17
N LEU A 90 4.64 -11.52 14.31
CA LEU A 90 5.64 -12.02 13.38
C LEU A 90 7.04 -11.68 13.90
N LEU A 91 7.93 -12.66 13.95
CA LEU A 91 9.32 -12.50 14.34
C LEU A 91 10.23 -12.86 13.16
N GLU A 92 11.10 -11.94 12.80
CA GLU A 92 12.14 -12.16 11.80
C GLU A 92 13.50 -12.21 12.49
N GLY A 93 14.31 -13.23 12.15
CA GLY A 93 15.63 -13.42 12.73
C GLY A 93 15.63 -14.05 14.13
N ALA A 94 14.49 -14.60 14.60
CA ALA A 94 14.41 -15.29 15.87
C ALA A 94 15.07 -16.67 15.79
N ASP A 95 16.04 -16.92 16.66
CA ASP A 95 16.60 -18.25 16.92
C ASP A 95 15.82 -19.03 17.96
N ASP A 96 16.22 -20.26 18.23
CA ASP A 96 15.54 -21.13 19.20
C ASP A 96 15.59 -20.56 20.63
N ALA A 97 16.66 -19.85 20.99
CA ALA A 97 16.78 -19.22 22.31
C ALA A 97 15.81 -18.04 22.46
N SER A 98 15.65 -17.21 21.45
CA SER A 98 14.69 -16.12 21.41
C SER A 98 13.26 -16.65 21.50
N ILE A 99 12.94 -17.72 20.77
CA ILE A 99 11.63 -18.36 20.81
C ILE A 99 11.37 -18.94 22.22
N ALA A 100 12.36 -19.60 22.83
CA ALA A 100 12.21 -20.16 24.17
C ALA A 100 11.94 -19.05 25.22
N ARG A 101 12.63 -17.89 25.13
CA ARG A 101 12.36 -16.72 26.00
C ARG A 101 10.94 -16.20 25.81
N ALA A 102 10.47 -16.09 24.57
CA ALA A 102 9.10 -15.67 24.30
C ALA A 102 8.06 -16.66 24.90
N VAL A 103 8.29 -17.96 24.73
CA VAL A 103 7.42 -19.00 25.31
C VAL A 103 7.40 -18.95 26.84
N GLN A 104 8.56 -18.73 27.50
CA GLN A 104 8.63 -18.54 28.96
C GLN A 104 7.86 -17.28 29.41
N ALA A 105 7.77 -16.25 28.60
CA ALA A 105 6.97 -15.04 28.84
C ALA A 105 5.46 -15.24 28.56
N GLY A 106 5.05 -16.46 28.15
CA GLY A 106 3.66 -16.84 27.95
C GLY A 106 3.16 -16.75 26.52
N PHE A 107 4.01 -16.42 25.53
CA PHE A 107 3.66 -16.49 24.13
C PHE A 107 3.59 -17.95 23.66
N THR A 108 2.81 -18.21 22.61
CA THR A 108 2.66 -19.56 22.05
C THR A 108 3.29 -19.61 20.67
N LEU A 109 4.17 -20.58 20.41
CA LEU A 109 4.67 -20.82 19.05
C LEU A 109 3.53 -21.39 18.20
N ILE A 110 3.08 -20.62 17.19
CA ILE A 110 2.06 -21.05 16.23
C ILE A 110 2.72 -21.83 15.09
N ALA A 111 3.73 -21.22 14.46
CA ALA A 111 4.42 -21.81 13.31
C ALA A 111 5.79 -21.17 13.09
N ARG A 112 6.66 -21.90 12.35
CA ARG A 112 7.78 -21.35 11.61
C ARG A 112 7.42 -21.47 10.15
N GLU A 113 7.27 -20.33 9.48
CA GLU A 113 6.84 -20.28 8.07
C GLU A 113 7.99 -19.85 7.17
N ASP A 114 8.35 -20.75 6.27
CA ASP A 114 9.32 -20.43 5.25
C ASP A 114 8.67 -19.64 4.11
N VAL A 115 9.42 -18.70 3.54
CA VAL A 115 9.16 -18.08 2.25
C VAL A 115 10.24 -18.58 1.28
N PRO A 116 10.12 -19.83 0.78
CA PRO A 116 11.26 -20.58 0.22
C PRO A 116 11.90 -19.88 -0.98
N ASP A 117 11.08 -19.35 -1.88
CA ASP A 117 11.58 -18.68 -3.08
C ASP A 117 12.23 -17.30 -2.79
N LEU A 118 12.07 -16.78 -1.57
CA LEU A 118 12.71 -15.55 -1.09
C LEU A 118 13.87 -15.82 -0.13
N GLY A 119 14.01 -17.05 0.38
CA GLY A 119 15.15 -17.48 1.17
C GLY A 119 15.17 -16.91 2.59
N PHE A 120 14.02 -16.76 3.23
CA PHE A 120 13.90 -16.43 4.65
C PHE A 120 12.69 -17.10 5.28
N SER A 121 12.70 -17.17 6.61
CA SER A 121 11.59 -17.68 7.42
C SER A 121 11.11 -16.63 8.41
N VAL A 122 9.87 -16.80 8.85
CA VAL A 122 9.19 -15.96 9.84
C VAL A 122 8.61 -16.86 10.91
N VAL A 123 8.83 -16.52 12.18
CA VAL A 123 8.20 -17.20 13.30
C VAL A 123 6.89 -16.48 13.64
N ARG A 124 5.79 -17.23 13.75
CA ARG A 124 4.50 -16.72 14.20
C ARG A 124 4.30 -17.09 15.65
N LEU A 125 4.04 -16.11 16.50
CA LEU A 125 3.72 -16.30 17.91
C LEU A 125 2.30 -15.85 18.20
N GLY A 126 1.60 -16.67 18.99
CA GLY A 126 0.32 -16.33 19.60
C GLY A 126 0.52 -15.46 20.84
N VAL A 127 -0.29 -14.41 20.96
CA VAL A 127 -0.31 -13.50 22.09
C VAL A 127 -0.92 -14.21 23.31
N PRO A 128 -0.37 -14.03 24.54
CA PRO A 128 -0.94 -14.60 25.74
C PRO A 128 -2.39 -14.16 25.98
N ALA A 129 -3.24 -15.09 26.42
CA ALA A 129 -4.65 -14.81 26.71
C ALA A 129 -4.83 -13.60 27.63
N GLY A 130 -5.79 -12.72 27.31
CA GLY A 130 -6.10 -11.53 28.07
C GLY A 130 -5.15 -10.35 27.87
N ARG A 131 -4.12 -10.47 27.00
CA ARG A 131 -3.28 -9.34 26.58
C ARG A 131 -3.73 -8.84 25.21
N SER A 132 -3.79 -7.51 25.02
CA SER A 132 -3.98 -6.95 23.68
C SER A 132 -2.69 -7.09 22.85
N LEU A 133 -2.85 -7.20 21.52
CA LEU A 133 -1.75 -7.25 20.57
C LEU A 133 -0.75 -6.09 20.78
N ALA A 134 -1.28 -4.88 20.94
CA ALA A 134 -0.47 -3.68 21.15
C ALA A 134 0.42 -3.77 22.40
N ARG A 135 -0.09 -4.32 23.50
CA ARG A 135 0.68 -4.51 24.73
C ARG A 135 1.70 -5.63 24.56
N ALA A 136 1.26 -6.77 24.06
CA ALA A 136 2.11 -7.93 23.83
C ALA A 136 3.28 -7.61 22.87
N GLN A 137 3.03 -6.82 21.82
CA GLN A 137 4.05 -6.39 20.87
C GLN A 137 5.13 -5.52 21.54
N ARG A 138 4.75 -4.59 22.42
CA ARG A 138 5.72 -3.77 23.18
C ARG A 138 6.53 -4.64 24.15
N GLU A 139 5.86 -5.47 24.96
CA GLU A 139 6.52 -6.37 25.89
C GLU A 139 7.52 -7.31 25.19
N LEU A 140 7.16 -7.81 24.01
CA LEU A 140 8.04 -8.71 23.27
C LEU A 140 9.23 -7.97 22.64
N ARG A 141 9.04 -6.73 22.17
CA ARG A 141 10.15 -5.86 21.69
C ARG A 141 11.15 -5.56 22.81
N ASP A 142 10.67 -5.32 24.04
CA ASP A 142 11.55 -5.08 25.20
C ASP A 142 12.28 -6.37 25.62
N LEU A 143 11.64 -7.53 25.50
CA LEU A 143 12.21 -8.83 25.84
C LEU A 143 13.26 -9.30 24.84
N LEU A 144 13.07 -9.03 23.55
CA LEU A 144 13.87 -9.53 22.42
C LEU A 144 14.36 -8.36 21.52
N PRO A 145 15.19 -7.45 22.05
CA PRO A 145 15.61 -6.26 21.31
C PRO A 145 16.45 -6.58 20.06
N GLU A 146 17.02 -7.78 19.98
CA GLU A 146 17.80 -8.27 18.84
C GLU A 146 16.92 -8.85 17.70
N VAL A 147 15.63 -9.10 17.96
CA VAL A 147 14.69 -9.72 17.00
C VAL A 147 13.79 -8.63 16.40
N THR A 148 13.57 -8.70 15.09
CA THR A 148 12.58 -7.84 14.45
C THR A 148 11.17 -8.36 14.72
N ILE A 149 10.35 -7.57 15.45
CA ILE A 149 9.00 -7.93 15.86
C ILE A 149 7.98 -7.00 15.19
N ALA A 150 7.06 -7.58 14.45
CA ALA A 150 5.94 -6.89 13.80
C ALA A 150 4.61 -7.56 14.14
N ALA A 151 3.52 -6.81 14.09
CA ALA A 151 2.20 -7.40 13.94
C ALA A 151 1.99 -7.85 12.48
N ASP A 152 1.08 -8.79 12.25
CA ASP A 152 0.67 -9.18 10.90
C ASP A 152 -0.39 -8.19 10.37
N GLN A 153 0.09 -7.00 10.00
CA GLN A 153 -0.71 -5.83 9.62
C GLN A 153 -1.45 -6.05 8.31
N LEU A 154 -2.66 -5.47 8.19
CA LEU A 154 -3.51 -5.59 7.02
C LEU A 154 -3.20 -4.51 5.97
N TYR A 155 -3.28 -4.93 4.72
CA TYR A 155 -3.22 -4.10 3.52
C TYR A 155 -4.58 -4.14 2.85
N LEU A 156 -5.14 -2.99 2.59
CA LEU A 156 -6.51 -2.86 2.10
C LEU A 156 -6.51 -2.51 0.60
N GLU A 157 -7.53 -2.98 -0.10
CA GLU A 157 -7.78 -2.58 -1.49
C GLU A 157 -7.94 -1.06 -1.58
N SER A 158 -7.28 -0.45 -2.56
CA SER A 158 -7.26 1.00 -2.73
C SER A 158 -7.98 1.44 -4.01
N GLY A 159 -9.30 1.30 -4.05
CA GLY A 159 -10.13 1.70 -5.17
C GLY A 159 -11.59 1.44 -4.91
N ALA A 160 -12.46 2.05 -5.71
CA ALA A 160 -13.90 1.89 -5.62
C ALA A 160 -14.56 1.85 -7.00
N ALA A 161 -15.77 1.30 -7.06
CA ALA A 161 -16.66 1.52 -8.18
C ALA A 161 -17.03 3.02 -8.24
N ALA A 162 -17.09 3.58 -9.44
CA ALA A 162 -17.41 4.99 -9.67
C ALA A 162 -18.67 5.14 -10.52
N ALA A 163 -19.19 6.36 -10.59
CA ALA A 163 -20.24 6.72 -11.54
C ALA A 163 -19.63 7.39 -12.79
N GLY A 164 -20.25 7.26 -13.95
CA GLY A 164 -20.04 8.18 -15.06
C GLY A 164 -19.24 7.73 -16.27
N ALA A 165 -18.52 6.61 -16.25
CA ALA A 165 -17.90 6.12 -17.49
C ALA A 165 -18.90 5.27 -18.31
N THR A 166 -19.01 5.56 -19.60
CA THR A 166 -19.84 4.81 -20.55
C THR A 166 -18.99 4.45 -21.78
N GLY A 167 -19.30 3.32 -22.42
CA GLY A 167 -18.64 2.87 -23.63
C GLY A 167 -18.05 1.46 -23.53
N LYS A 168 -17.34 1.03 -24.55
CA LYS A 168 -16.60 -0.24 -24.55
C LYS A 168 -15.12 0.01 -24.29
N PRO A 169 -14.42 -0.90 -23.58
CA PRO A 169 -12.97 -0.79 -23.39
C PRO A 169 -12.23 -0.74 -24.73
N GLY A 170 -11.22 0.10 -24.83
CA GLY A 170 -10.33 0.11 -25.98
C GLY A 170 -9.50 -1.18 -26.03
N MET A 171 -9.16 -1.64 -27.25
CA MET A 171 -8.21 -2.74 -27.42
C MET A 171 -6.77 -2.20 -27.36
N PRO A 172 -5.83 -2.91 -26.71
CA PRO A 172 -4.43 -2.54 -26.72
C PRO A 172 -3.83 -2.66 -28.12
N ALA A 173 -2.86 -1.80 -28.41
CA ALA A 173 -2.19 -1.83 -29.71
C ALA A 173 -1.21 -3.03 -29.85
N VAL A 174 -0.60 -3.48 -28.73
CA VAL A 174 0.43 -4.55 -28.73
C VAL A 174 0.26 -5.42 -27.49
N ALA A 175 0.25 -6.74 -27.70
CA ALA A 175 0.26 -7.70 -26.59
C ALA A 175 1.65 -7.79 -25.95
N VAL A 176 1.71 -7.80 -24.61
CA VAL A 176 2.90 -7.95 -23.81
C VAL A 176 3.00 -9.37 -23.29
N SER A 177 4.03 -10.11 -23.72
CA SER A 177 4.25 -11.52 -23.35
C SER A 177 5.00 -11.69 -22.01
N THR A 178 5.72 -10.66 -21.54
CA THR A 178 6.38 -10.68 -20.22
C THR A 178 5.37 -11.03 -19.14
N ARG A 179 5.69 -12.03 -18.30
CA ARG A 179 4.76 -12.47 -17.24
C ARG A 179 4.59 -11.39 -16.17
N ILE A 180 3.32 -11.09 -15.88
CA ILE A 180 2.90 -10.13 -14.87
C ILE A 180 2.19 -10.88 -13.75
N GLY A 181 2.67 -10.71 -12.52
CA GLY A 181 2.01 -11.16 -11.30
C GLY A 181 1.05 -10.09 -10.77
N VAL A 182 -0.08 -10.53 -10.22
CA VAL A 182 -1.03 -9.68 -9.50
C VAL A 182 -1.18 -10.21 -8.09
N ILE A 183 -0.98 -9.35 -7.09
CA ILE A 183 -1.28 -9.66 -5.69
C ILE A 183 -2.48 -8.80 -5.29
N ASP A 184 -3.64 -9.46 -5.11
CA ASP A 184 -4.94 -8.83 -4.87
C ASP A 184 -5.94 -9.89 -4.36
N GLY A 185 -7.25 -9.68 -4.50
CA GLY A 185 -8.25 -10.75 -4.46
C GLY A 185 -8.26 -11.56 -5.78
N ALA A 186 -8.84 -12.76 -5.78
CA ALA A 186 -8.91 -13.58 -6.98
C ALA A 186 -9.72 -12.91 -8.09
N PRO A 187 -9.26 -12.94 -9.36
CA PRO A 187 -10.10 -12.55 -10.47
C PRO A 187 -11.21 -13.59 -10.70
N GLY A 188 -12.39 -13.12 -11.13
CA GLY A 188 -13.48 -13.98 -11.58
C GLY A 188 -13.20 -14.62 -12.95
N SER A 189 -14.05 -15.56 -13.35
CA SER A 189 -13.91 -16.35 -14.59
C SER A 189 -13.86 -15.51 -15.87
N ALA A 190 -14.44 -14.31 -15.86
CA ALA A 190 -14.42 -13.37 -16.99
C ALA A 190 -13.04 -12.69 -17.20
N ALA A 191 -12.13 -12.79 -16.22
CA ALA A 191 -10.76 -12.26 -16.28
C ALA A 191 -9.74 -13.40 -16.13
N PRO A 192 -9.61 -14.32 -17.12
CA PRO A 192 -8.79 -15.52 -17.01
C PRO A 192 -7.31 -15.18 -16.85
N VAL A 193 -6.60 -16.00 -16.05
CA VAL A 193 -5.17 -15.91 -15.79
C VAL A 193 -4.49 -17.24 -16.08
N ALA A 194 -3.17 -17.23 -16.31
CA ALA A 194 -2.40 -18.44 -16.63
C ALA A 194 -2.25 -19.38 -15.42
N ALA A 195 -2.16 -18.81 -14.21
CA ALA A 195 -2.16 -19.55 -12.95
C ALA A 195 -2.72 -18.67 -11.83
N MET A 196 -3.33 -19.31 -10.83
CA MET A 196 -3.86 -18.63 -9.65
C MET A 196 -3.59 -19.46 -8.39
N ARG A 197 -3.26 -18.78 -7.28
CA ARG A 197 -3.04 -19.41 -5.97
C ARG A 197 -3.60 -18.54 -4.85
N GLY A 198 -4.20 -19.18 -3.83
CA GLY A 198 -4.67 -18.53 -2.62
C GLY A 198 -3.62 -18.54 -1.50
N PHE A 199 -3.59 -17.46 -0.69
CA PHE A 199 -2.67 -17.25 0.43
C PHE A 199 -3.39 -16.84 1.72
N ALA A 200 -4.71 -16.90 1.72
CA ALA A 200 -5.55 -16.65 2.88
C ALA A 200 -6.60 -17.74 3.03
N ARG A 201 -7.27 -17.77 4.16
CA ARG A 201 -8.36 -18.74 4.40
C ARG A 201 -9.46 -18.55 3.36
N GLY A 202 -9.90 -19.64 2.74
CA GLY A 202 -10.95 -19.64 1.73
C GLY A 202 -10.53 -19.06 0.36
N ALA A 203 -9.24 -18.74 0.17
CA ALA A 203 -8.71 -18.33 -1.11
C ALA A 203 -8.38 -19.56 -2.00
N PRO A 204 -8.53 -19.46 -3.34
CA PRO A 204 -8.97 -18.28 -4.07
C PRO A 204 -10.49 -18.08 -4.04
N PHE A 205 -10.92 -16.84 -3.80
CA PHE A 205 -12.32 -16.43 -3.81
C PHE A 205 -12.50 -15.19 -4.71
N PRO A 206 -13.41 -15.22 -5.72
CA PRO A 206 -13.55 -14.14 -6.68
C PRO A 206 -13.88 -12.79 -6.03
N SER A 207 -13.08 -11.76 -6.34
CA SER A 207 -13.20 -10.38 -5.87
C SER A 207 -13.51 -9.45 -7.04
N ASP A 208 -14.39 -8.48 -6.83
CA ASP A 208 -14.65 -7.43 -7.82
C ASP A 208 -13.40 -6.57 -8.07
N HIS A 209 -12.61 -6.29 -7.03
CA HIS A 209 -11.39 -5.49 -7.14
C HIS A 209 -10.29 -6.23 -7.90
N GLY A 210 -9.95 -7.46 -7.52
CA GLY A 210 -8.97 -8.27 -8.23
C GLY A 210 -9.35 -8.53 -9.70
N SER A 211 -10.66 -8.73 -9.96
CA SER A 211 -11.18 -8.86 -11.33
C SER A 211 -10.99 -7.58 -12.14
N ALA A 212 -11.27 -6.42 -11.54
CA ALA A 212 -11.09 -5.13 -12.19
C ALA A 212 -9.60 -4.86 -12.52
N VAL A 213 -8.70 -5.13 -11.58
CA VAL A 213 -7.24 -5.00 -11.78
C VAL A 213 -6.77 -5.89 -12.92
N VAL A 214 -7.14 -7.18 -12.95
CA VAL A 214 -6.75 -8.10 -14.01
C VAL A 214 -7.37 -7.69 -15.37
N SER A 215 -8.62 -7.22 -15.37
CA SER A 215 -9.27 -6.76 -16.61
C SER A 215 -8.54 -5.57 -17.23
N LEU A 216 -8.04 -4.64 -16.41
CA LEU A 216 -7.27 -3.47 -16.85
C LEU A 216 -5.88 -3.87 -17.38
N LEU A 217 -5.19 -4.81 -16.71
CA LEU A 217 -3.95 -5.37 -17.23
C LEU A 217 -4.16 -5.96 -18.65
N ARG A 218 -5.23 -6.72 -18.83
CA ARG A 218 -5.56 -7.31 -20.14
C ARG A 218 -5.90 -6.25 -21.18
N GLN A 219 -6.71 -5.26 -20.82
CA GLN A 219 -7.03 -4.13 -21.71
C GLN A 219 -5.78 -3.35 -22.13
N ALA A 220 -4.80 -3.20 -21.24
CA ALA A 220 -3.54 -2.54 -21.55
C ALA A 220 -2.54 -3.39 -22.34
N GLY A 221 -2.86 -4.67 -22.58
CA GLY A 221 -2.03 -5.56 -23.41
C GLY A 221 -1.35 -6.72 -22.67
N GLY A 222 -1.54 -6.84 -21.37
CA GLY A 222 -0.98 -7.97 -20.58
C GLY A 222 -1.58 -9.30 -21.02
N ALA A 223 -0.79 -10.18 -21.63
CA ALA A 223 -1.23 -11.47 -22.14
C ALA A 223 -0.95 -12.64 -21.16
N ASN A 224 0.16 -12.58 -20.43
CA ASN A 224 0.61 -13.64 -19.53
C ASN A 224 0.52 -13.17 -18.07
N ILE A 225 -0.63 -13.40 -17.43
CA ILE A 225 -0.94 -12.93 -16.09
C ILE A 225 -1.06 -14.13 -15.14
N VAL A 226 -0.43 -14.02 -13.96
CA VAL A 226 -0.63 -14.95 -12.83
C VAL A 226 -1.17 -14.14 -11.64
N ALA A 227 -2.09 -14.74 -10.85
CA ALA A 227 -2.77 -14.02 -9.76
C ALA A 227 -2.60 -14.75 -8.42
N ALA A 228 -2.29 -13.99 -7.38
CA ALA A 228 -2.27 -14.44 -6.00
C ALA A 228 -3.42 -13.78 -5.24
N ASP A 229 -4.33 -14.59 -4.71
CA ASP A 229 -5.38 -14.12 -3.83
C ASP A 229 -4.88 -14.13 -2.38
N VAL A 230 -4.73 -12.94 -1.81
CA VAL A 230 -4.28 -12.74 -0.42
C VAL A 230 -5.43 -12.49 0.55
N TYR A 231 -6.67 -12.46 0.08
CA TYR A 231 -7.86 -12.17 0.89
C TYR A 231 -8.72 -13.41 1.17
N GLY A 232 -9.10 -14.14 0.13
CA GLY A 232 -10.06 -15.23 0.23
C GLY A 232 -11.36 -14.78 0.89
N THR A 233 -11.78 -15.52 1.92
CA THR A 233 -12.92 -15.19 2.80
C THR A 233 -12.47 -14.86 4.22
N ASP A 234 -11.19 -14.58 4.43
CA ASP A 234 -10.62 -14.25 5.74
C ASP A 234 -10.81 -12.76 6.06
N PRO A 235 -11.52 -12.37 7.13
CA PRO A 235 -11.62 -10.97 7.54
C PRO A 235 -10.25 -10.30 7.78
N ALA A 236 -9.24 -11.08 8.22
CA ALA A 236 -7.85 -10.65 8.36
C ALA A 236 -6.98 -11.01 7.14
N GLY A 237 -7.58 -11.21 5.97
CA GLY A 237 -6.87 -11.36 4.70
C GLY A 237 -6.18 -10.07 4.27
N GLY A 238 -5.32 -10.17 3.25
CA GLY A 238 -4.50 -9.04 2.81
C GLY A 238 -3.41 -8.65 3.82
N ASN A 239 -3.04 -9.55 4.73
CA ASN A 239 -2.02 -9.27 5.73
C ASN A 239 -0.59 -9.38 5.17
N ALA A 240 0.38 -8.86 5.94
CA ALA A 240 1.78 -8.79 5.53
C ALA A 240 2.36 -10.17 5.19
N MET A 241 2.03 -11.21 5.96
CA MET A 241 2.54 -12.56 5.74
C MET A 241 1.98 -13.18 4.45
N ALA A 242 0.67 -13.03 4.19
CA ALA A 242 0.05 -13.50 2.96
C ALA A 242 0.67 -12.85 1.71
N ILE A 243 0.94 -11.53 1.77
CA ILE A 243 1.59 -10.81 0.67
C ILE A 243 3.05 -11.26 0.50
N ALA A 244 3.79 -11.50 1.59
CA ALA A 244 5.16 -12.00 1.54
C ALA A 244 5.24 -13.39 0.90
N GLN A 245 4.34 -14.30 1.26
CA GLN A 245 4.22 -15.63 0.65
C GLN A 245 3.83 -15.54 -0.83
N ALA A 246 2.89 -14.66 -1.16
CA ALA A 246 2.48 -14.40 -2.54
C ALA A 246 3.66 -13.88 -3.40
N LEU A 247 4.50 -12.99 -2.86
CA LEU A 247 5.72 -12.52 -3.54
C LEU A 247 6.70 -13.67 -3.82
N GLY A 248 6.89 -14.58 -2.87
CA GLY A 248 7.69 -15.79 -3.10
C GLY A 248 7.14 -16.61 -4.26
N TRP A 249 5.83 -16.88 -4.25
CA TRP A 249 5.20 -17.60 -5.35
C TRP A 249 5.30 -16.85 -6.69
N MET A 250 5.22 -15.52 -6.72
CA MET A 250 5.43 -14.74 -7.94
C MET A 250 6.83 -14.94 -8.51
N VAL A 251 7.85 -14.99 -7.65
CA VAL A 251 9.23 -15.31 -8.06
C VAL A 251 9.31 -16.72 -8.63
N ALA A 252 8.72 -17.72 -7.98
CA ALA A 252 8.64 -19.10 -8.49
C ALA A 252 7.91 -19.20 -9.83
N GLN A 253 6.89 -18.36 -10.03
CA GLN A 253 6.18 -18.24 -11.31
C GLN A 253 6.96 -17.44 -12.37
N GLN A 254 8.17 -16.97 -12.07
CA GLN A 254 8.97 -16.13 -12.95
C GLN A 254 8.26 -14.84 -13.40
N ALA A 255 7.39 -14.28 -12.54
CA ALA A 255 6.74 -13.01 -12.78
C ALA A 255 7.77 -11.88 -12.69
N ARG A 256 8.16 -11.32 -13.82
CA ARG A 256 9.15 -10.23 -13.90
C ARG A 256 8.60 -8.90 -13.40
N ILE A 257 7.31 -8.71 -13.48
CA ILE A 257 6.59 -7.55 -12.97
C ILE A 257 5.55 -8.05 -11.97
N VAL A 258 5.45 -7.39 -10.81
CA VAL A 258 4.43 -7.71 -9.80
C VAL A 258 3.65 -6.44 -9.49
N SER A 259 2.35 -6.44 -9.83
CA SER A 259 1.41 -5.37 -9.53
C SER A 259 0.73 -5.61 -8.18
N ILE A 260 0.81 -4.62 -7.29
CA ILE A 260 0.20 -4.66 -5.96
C ILE A 260 -0.70 -3.44 -5.80
N SER A 261 -2.02 -3.66 -5.84
CA SER A 261 -3.02 -2.59 -5.71
C SER A 261 -3.59 -2.47 -4.29
N LEU A 262 -2.76 -2.81 -3.30
CA LEU A 262 -3.07 -2.84 -1.87
C LEU A 262 -2.21 -1.83 -1.13
N VAL A 263 -2.75 -1.26 -0.05
CA VAL A 263 -2.06 -0.27 0.76
C VAL A 263 -2.20 -0.55 2.26
N GLY A 264 -1.11 -0.36 2.97
CA GLY A 264 -1.03 -0.53 4.41
C GLY A 264 0.14 0.23 5.03
N PRO A 265 0.45 -0.02 6.30
CA PRO A 265 1.57 0.56 6.99
C PRO A 265 2.91 -0.06 6.57
N ARG A 266 4.01 0.50 7.06
CA ARG A 266 5.32 -0.13 6.95
C ARG A 266 5.35 -1.41 7.78
N ASN A 267 5.80 -2.51 7.18
CA ASN A 267 5.97 -3.80 7.85
C ASN A 267 7.35 -4.40 7.48
N PRO A 268 8.20 -4.76 8.43
CA PRO A 268 9.55 -5.24 8.13
C PRO A 268 9.57 -6.58 7.38
N VAL A 269 8.63 -7.48 7.66
CA VAL A 269 8.52 -8.77 6.96
C VAL A 269 8.20 -8.55 5.48
N LEU A 270 7.23 -7.67 5.18
CA LEU A 270 6.91 -7.32 3.80
C LEU A 270 8.06 -6.56 3.12
N GLU A 271 8.73 -5.65 3.83
CA GLU A 271 9.91 -4.95 3.31
C GLU A 271 10.99 -5.95 2.89
N ARG A 272 11.28 -6.95 3.71
CA ARG A 272 12.23 -8.02 3.40
C ARG A 272 11.78 -8.83 2.18
N ALA A 273 10.52 -9.21 2.12
CA ALA A 273 9.97 -9.96 0.98
C ALA A 273 10.13 -9.19 -0.34
N ILE A 274 9.82 -7.89 -0.34
CA ILE A 274 10.00 -7.01 -1.51
C ILE A 274 11.46 -6.93 -1.92
N LYS A 275 12.38 -6.64 -0.99
CA LYS A 275 13.83 -6.61 -1.26
C LYS A 275 14.34 -7.94 -1.84
N ALA A 276 13.88 -9.06 -1.28
CA ALA A 276 14.27 -10.38 -1.75
C ALA A 276 13.72 -10.71 -3.15
N ALA A 277 12.49 -10.29 -3.48
CA ALA A 277 11.91 -10.42 -4.81
C ALA A 277 12.64 -9.55 -5.84
N GLN A 278 12.95 -8.30 -5.49
CA GLN A 278 13.75 -7.38 -6.33
C GLN A 278 15.15 -7.93 -6.61
N ALA A 279 15.83 -8.50 -5.60
CA ALA A 279 17.13 -9.15 -5.76
C ALA A 279 17.09 -10.34 -6.75
N ARG A 280 15.91 -10.93 -6.96
CA ARG A 280 15.64 -11.99 -7.95
C ARG A 280 15.14 -11.46 -9.29
N GLY A 281 15.19 -10.14 -9.46
CA GLY A 281 14.87 -9.44 -10.70
C GLY A 281 13.39 -9.13 -10.92
N ALA A 282 12.55 -9.24 -9.89
CA ALA A 282 11.18 -8.75 -9.96
C ALA A 282 11.13 -7.22 -9.85
N VAL A 283 10.35 -6.58 -10.69
CA VAL A 283 9.97 -5.16 -10.60
C VAL A 283 8.60 -5.08 -9.93
N VAL A 284 8.53 -4.46 -8.78
CA VAL A 284 7.27 -4.28 -8.05
C VAL A 284 6.68 -2.92 -8.38
N VAL A 285 5.40 -2.90 -8.74
CA VAL A 285 4.61 -1.70 -9.06
C VAL A 285 3.47 -1.61 -8.05
N ALA A 286 3.34 -0.50 -7.35
CA ALA A 286 2.33 -0.38 -6.29
C ALA A 286 1.59 0.96 -6.32
N ALA A 287 0.30 0.90 -5.98
CA ALA A 287 -0.57 2.06 -5.85
C ALA A 287 -0.24 2.87 -4.58
N VAL A 288 -0.31 4.21 -4.66
CA VAL A 288 -0.08 5.09 -3.50
C VAL A 288 -1.30 5.22 -2.58
N GLY A 289 -2.44 4.58 -2.91
CA GLY A 289 -3.64 4.60 -2.08
C GLY A 289 -4.59 5.75 -2.35
N ASN A 290 -5.73 5.76 -1.65
CA ASN A 290 -6.82 6.70 -1.87
C ASN A 290 -7.33 7.35 -0.56
N ASP A 291 -6.47 7.44 0.44
CA ASP A 291 -6.80 8.05 1.75
C ASP A 291 -6.48 9.56 1.79
N GLY A 292 -6.14 10.13 0.64
CA GLY A 292 -5.82 11.54 0.48
C GLY A 292 -4.37 11.90 0.82
N PRO A 293 -3.95 13.13 0.48
CA PRO A 293 -2.57 13.57 0.64
C PRO A 293 -2.15 13.81 2.10
N ALA A 294 -3.08 13.84 3.05
CA ALA A 294 -2.78 13.96 4.49
C ALA A 294 -2.57 12.60 5.17
N ALA A 295 -2.89 11.49 4.51
CA ALA A 295 -2.63 10.16 5.04
C ALA A 295 -1.12 9.90 5.19
N PRO A 296 -0.70 9.04 6.15
CA PRO A 296 0.68 8.58 6.22
C PRO A 296 1.14 7.97 4.89
N PRO A 297 2.46 7.98 4.59
CA PRO A 297 2.98 7.31 3.41
C PRO A 297 2.54 5.85 3.35
N SER A 298 2.03 5.43 2.20
CA SER A 298 1.50 4.08 1.99
C SER A 298 2.59 3.09 1.57
N PHE A 299 2.47 1.87 2.04
CA PHE A 299 3.30 0.74 1.64
C PHE A 299 2.42 -0.32 0.95
N PRO A 300 2.96 -1.05 -0.04
CA PRO A 300 4.38 -1.18 -0.40
C PRO A 300 4.94 -0.07 -1.31
N ALA A 301 4.14 0.90 -1.78
CA ALA A 301 4.61 1.94 -2.71
C ALA A 301 5.83 2.73 -2.19
N SER A 302 5.96 2.89 -0.86
CA SER A 302 7.07 3.64 -0.24
C SER A 302 8.35 2.83 -0.02
N TYR A 303 8.38 1.53 -0.32
CA TYR A 303 9.63 0.77 -0.19
C TYR A 303 10.60 1.12 -1.32
N PRO A 304 11.92 1.15 -1.03
CA PRO A 304 12.93 1.45 -2.05
C PRO A 304 12.83 0.51 -3.26
N GLY A 305 12.92 1.09 -4.46
CA GLY A 305 12.89 0.35 -5.72
C GLY A 305 11.51 -0.17 -6.14
N VAL A 306 10.46 0.09 -5.37
CA VAL A 306 9.08 -0.12 -5.82
C VAL A 306 8.66 1.07 -6.70
N LEU A 307 8.05 0.81 -7.84
CA LEU A 307 7.47 1.87 -8.67
C LEU A 307 6.15 2.35 -8.01
N ALA A 308 6.21 3.52 -7.41
CA ALA A 308 5.07 4.17 -6.78
C ALA A 308 4.18 4.85 -7.83
N VAL A 309 2.90 4.48 -7.88
CA VAL A 309 1.97 4.93 -8.93
C VAL A 309 0.81 5.72 -8.35
N THR A 310 0.66 6.96 -8.82
CA THR A 310 -0.52 7.79 -8.59
C THR A 310 -1.50 7.71 -9.77
N ALA A 311 -2.65 8.35 -9.61
CA ALA A 311 -3.73 8.28 -10.59
C ALA A 311 -4.18 9.65 -11.09
N VAL A 312 -4.58 9.70 -12.37
CA VAL A 312 -5.21 10.88 -12.98
C VAL A 312 -6.60 10.57 -13.53
N ASP A 313 -7.44 11.62 -13.64
CA ASP A 313 -8.76 11.57 -14.27
C ASP A 313 -8.69 11.70 -15.80
N GLY A 314 -9.84 11.72 -16.47
CA GLY A 314 -9.98 11.86 -17.92
C GLY A 314 -9.47 13.17 -18.49
N ARG A 315 -9.13 14.15 -17.64
CA ARG A 315 -8.53 15.46 -18.01
C ARG A 315 -7.08 15.57 -17.57
N ASP A 316 -6.42 14.45 -17.23
CA ASP A 316 -5.06 14.37 -16.73
C ASP A 316 -4.81 15.11 -15.41
N ARG A 317 -5.84 15.33 -14.59
CA ARG A 317 -5.73 15.93 -13.26
C ARG A 317 -5.52 14.83 -12.23
N ALA A 318 -4.61 15.06 -11.28
CA ALA A 318 -4.40 14.14 -10.17
C ALA A 318 -5.71 13.92 -9.39
N LEU A 319 -5.98 12.68 -8.99
CA LEU A 319 -7.13 12.37 -8.15
C LEU A 319 -6.95 13.00 -6.77
N ILE A 320 -7.98 13.69 -6.29
CA ILE A 320 -7.97 14.38 -4.99
C ILE A 320 -7.77 13.41 -3.83
N GLU A 321 -8.28 12.20 -3.97
CA GLU A 321 -8.14 11.13 -2.99
C GLU A 321 -6.80 10.39 -3.08
N ALA A 322 -5.98 10.63 -4.10
CA ALA A 322 -4.69 9.95 -4.21
C ALA A 322 -3.85 10.16 -2.95
N GLY A 323 -3.38 9.05 -2.40
CA GLY A 323 -2.50 9.00 -1.24
C GLY A 323 -1.07 9.43 -1.57
N ARG A 324 -0.16 9.19 -0.64
CA ARG A 324 1.26 9.55 -0.77
C ARG A 324 2.16 8.34 -0.54
N ALA A 325 3.31 8.37 -1.19
CA ALA A 325 4.44 7.51 -0.89
C ALA A 325 5.67 8.39 -0.55
N LEU A 326 6.73 7.76 -0.04
CA LEU A 326 7.99 8.48 0.26
C LEU A 326 8.71 8.96 -1.01
N HIS A 327 8.37 8.38 -2.15
CA HIS A 327 8.74 8.80 -3.51
C HIS A 327 7.54 8.56 -4.42
N LEU A 328 7.56 9.17 -5.60
CA LEU A 328 6.54 8.96 -6.62
C LEU A 328 7.24 8.79 -7.97
N ASP A 329 6.92 7.70 -8.68
CA ASP A 329 7.58 7.42 -9.95
C ASP A 329 6.74 7.82 -11.15
N TYR A 330 5.48 7.40 -11.22
CA TYR A 330 4.64 7.66 -12.38
C TYR A 330 3.19 7.92 -12.01
N ALA A 331 2.51 8.61 -12.90
CA ALA A 331 1.06 8.71 -12.96
C ALA A 331 0.50 7.80 -14.06
N ALA A 332 -0.71 7.30 -13.89
CA ALA A 332 -1.48 6.64 -14.95
C ALA A 332 -2.97 6.93 -14.79
N PRO A 333 -3.81 6.67 -15.82
CA PRO A 333 -5.25 6.77 -15.68
C PRO A 333 -5.78 5.91 -14.54
N GLY A 334 -6.56 6.51 -13.65
CA GLY A 334 -7.21 5.81 -12.52
C GLY A 334 -8.69 6.19 -12.35
N ALA A 335 -9.24 6.97 -13.27
CA ALA A 335 -10.66 7.31 -13.33
C ALA A 335 -11.12 7.46 -14.79
N ASP A 336 -12.44 7.57 -14.96
CA ASP A 336 -13.09 7.67 -16.27
C ASP A 336 -12.74 6.49 -17.19
N MET A 337 -12.67 5.30 -16.57
CA MET A 337 -12.39 4.02 -17.21
C MET A 337 -13.41 2.98 -16.79
N LEU A 338 -13.53 1.92 -17.60
CA LEU A 338 -14.33 0.73 -17.30
C LEU A 338 -13.40 -0.43 -16.97
N ALA A 339 -13.77 -1.21 -15.95
CA ALA A 339 -13.16 -2.48 -15.60
C ALA A 339 -14.23 -3.55 -15.37
N ALA A 340 -13.91 -4.80 -15.60
CA ALA A 340 -14.85 -5.90 -15.36
C ALA A 340 -14.80 -6.33 -13.89
N ASN A 341 -15.96 -6.49 -13.25
CA ASN A 341 -16.08 -7.09 -11.94
C ASN A 341 -16.00 -8.63 -12.00
N ALA A 342 -16.13 -9.32 -10.86
CA ALA A 342 -16.04 -10.77 -10.77
C ALA A 342 -17.07 -11.52 -11.65
N ALA A 343 -18.23 -10.93 -11.86
CA ALA A 343 -19.29 -11.44 -12.75
C ALA A 343 -19.08 -11.07 -14.23
N GLY A 344 -17.98 -10.39 -14.58
CA GLY A 344 -17.70 -9.94 -15.94
C GLY A 344 -18.47 -8.70 -16.39
N VAL A 345 -19.17 -8.04 -15.48
CA VAL A 345 -19.91 -6.83 -15.78
C VAL A 345 -18.96 -5.63 -15.76
N TRP A 346 -18.92 -4.86 -16.85
CA TRP A 346 -18.12 -3.64 -16.97
C TRP A 346 -18.73 -2.52 -16.14
N LYS A 347 -17.93 -1.96 -15.25
CA LYS A 347 -18.32 -0.86 -14.36
C LYS A 347 -17.28 0.24 -14.37
N PRO A 348 -17.70 1.51 -14.19
CA PRO A 348 -16.78 2.60 -13.95
C PRO A 348 -15.94 2.36 -12.70
N VAL A 349 -14.65 2.68 -12.77
CA VAL A 349 -13.71 2.54 -11.67
C VAL A 349 -12.99 3.85 -11.39
N ARG A 350 -12.57 4.03 -10.10
CA ARG A 350 -11.83 5.20 -9.65
C ARG A 350 -10.88 4.85 -8.52
N GLY A 351 -9.62 5.24 -8.65
CA GLY A 351 -8.58 5.06 -7.63
C GLY A 351 -7.22 4.69 -8.21
N THR A 352 -6.20 4.82 -7.38
CA THR A 352 -4.80 4.51 -7.73
C THR A 352 -4.57 3.02 -7.98
N SER A 353 -5.41 2.14 -7.41
CA SER A 353 -5.41 0.69 -7.69
C SER A 353 -5.61 0.35 -9.15
N PHE A 354 -6.29 1.23 -9.90
CA PHE A 354 -6.58 1.02 -11.32
C PHE A 354 -5.53 1.66 -12.22
N ALA A 355 -4.68 2.54 -11.67
CA ALA A 355 -3.52 3.11 -12.35
C ALA A 355 -2.29 2.18 -12.31
N ALA A 356 -2.04 1.54 -11.17
CA ALA A 356 -0.90 0.65 -10.97
C ALA A 356 -0.81 -0.49 -12.02
N PRO A 357 -1.89 -1.22 -12.36
CA PRO A 357 -1.84 -2.26 -13.39
C PRO A 357 -1.47 -1.71 -14.77
N LEU A 358 -1.85 -0.49 -15.11
CA LEU A 358 -1.48 0.12 -16.40
C LEU A 358 0.03 0.39 -16.47
N VAL A 359 0.62 0.92 -15.39
CA VAL A 359 2.07 1.08 -15.28
C VAL A 359 2.78 -0.28 -15.30
N ALA A 360 2.21 -1.31 -14.65
CA ALA A 360 2.77 -2.65 -14.66
C ALA A 360 2.87 -3.23 -16.08
N VAL A 361 1.88 -3.01 -16.95
CA VAL A 361 1.95 -3.44 -18.35
C VAL A 361 3.02 -2.65 -19.11
N ARG A 362 3.16 -1.35 -18.89
CA ARG A 362 4.21 -0.54 -19.54
C ARG A 362 5.60 -0.96 -19.09
N ALA A 363 5.78 -1.24 -17.78
CA ALA A 363 7.00 -1.80 -17.24
C ALA A 363 7.31 -3.19 -17.84
N ALA A 364 6.30 -4.04 -18.00
CA ALA A 364 6.44 -5.37 -18.62
C ALA A 364 6.88 -5.26 -20.09
N HIS A 365 6.33 -4.31 -20.84
CA HIS A 365 6.76 -4.02 -22.21
C HIS A 365 8.23 -3.54 -22.23
N ALA A 366 8.58 -2.58 -21.41
CA ALA A 366 9.93 -2.02 -21.35
C ALA A 366 10.98 -3.06 -20.95
N VAL A 367 10.68 -3.93 -19.96
CA VAL A 367 11.56 -5.04 -19.55
C VAL A 367 11.75 -6.03 -20.70
N GLY A 368 10.70 -6.34 -21.43
CA GLY A 368 10.75 -7.27 -22.58
C GLY A 368 11.50 -6.71 -23.78
N SER A 369 11.41 -5.41 -24.05
CA SER A 369 11.98 -4.77 -25.25
C SER A 369 13.38 -4.21 -25.03
N ALA A 370 13.67 -3.64 -23.83
CA ALA A 370 14.89 -2.89 -23.55
C ALA A 370 15.84 -3.57 -22.53
N GLY A 371 15.42 -4.69 -21.92
CA GLY A 371 16.25 -5.42 -20.96
C GLY A 371 16.73 -4.54 -19.81
N ALA A 372 18.05 -4.43 -19.59
CA ALA A 372 18.63 -3.62 -18.50
C ALA A 372 18.30 -2.11 -18.58
N ARG A 373 17.90 -1.60 -19.73
CA ARG A 373 17.54 -0.17 -19.96
C ARG A 373 16.06 0.12 -19.79
N TRP A 374 15.29 -0.81 -19.25
CA TRP A 374 13.83 -0.71 -19.15
C TRP A 374 13.34 0.57 -18.47
N GLN A 375 14.04 1.06 -17.43
CA GLN A 375 13.67 2.32 -16.76
C GLN A 375 13.81 3.53 -17.68
N THR A 376 14.92 3.61 -18.43
CA THR A 376 15.13 4.68 -19.40
C THR A 376 14.05 4.67 -20.49
N GLU A 377 13.61 3.49 -20.92
CA GLU A 377 12.54 3.36 -21.90
C GLU A 377 11.20 3.82 -21.32
N LEU A 378 10.91 3.43 -20.07
CA LEU A 378 9.71 3.84 -19.38
C LEU A 378 9.68 5.37 -19.13
N ASP A 379 10.81 5.96 -18.73
CA ASP A 379 10.97 7.42 -18.57
C ASP A 379 10.75 8.17 -19.90
N ARG A 380 11.22 7.61 -21.01
CA ARG A 380 11.05 8.21 -22.35
C ARG A 380 9.59 8.16 -22.82
N GLU A 381 8.82 7.13 -22.42
CA GLU A 381 7.40 7.04 -22.71
C GLU A 381 6.56 8.00 -21.87
N ALA A 382 7.01 8.31 -20.64
CA ALA A 382 6.27 9.12 -19.70
C ALA A 382 6.08 10.56 -20.22
N ARG A 383 4.82 10.97 -20.36
CA ARG A 383 4.51 12.35 -20.74
C ARG A 383 4.55 13.23 -19.49
N ASP A 384 5.47 14.18 -19.48
CA ASP A 384 5.62 15.15 -18.39
C ASP A 384 4.32 15.93 -18.16
N LEU A 385 3.86 15.94 -16.90
CA LEU A 385 2.69 16.67 -16.45
C LEU A 385 3.05 17.60 -15.29
N GLY A 386 2.35 18.70 -15.18
CA GLY A 386 2.54 19.61 -14.07
C GLY A 386 3.82 20.45 -14.21
N ARG A 387 4.68 20.44 -13.18
CA ARG A 387 5.96 21.13 -13.21
C ARG A 387 6.92 20.35 -14.11
N ARG A 388 7.78 21.07 -14.85
CA ARG A 388 8.78 20.45 -15.72
C ARG A 388 9.70 19.52 -14.94
N GLY A 389 9.82 18.28 -15.41
CA GLY A 389 10.59 17.20 -14.78
C GLY A 389 9.85 16.52 -13.64
N PRO A 390 10.49 15.57 -12.93
CA PRO A 390 9.84 14.83 -11.85
C PRO A 390 9.30 15.74 -10.76
N ASP A 391 8.05 15.52 -10.36
CA ASP A 391 7.37 16.29 -9.33
C ASP A 391 6.56 15.41 -8.35
N PRO A 392 6.16 15.92 -7.16
CA PRO A 392 5.49 15.11 -6.15
C PRO A 392 4.02 14.79 -6.46
N VAL A 393 3.46 15.30 -7.58
CA VAL A 393 2.06 15.12 -7.98
C VAL A 393 1.92 14.05 -9.07
N PHE A 394 2.84 14.05 -10.06
CA PHE A 394 2.78 13.19 -11.22
C PHE A 394 4.02 12.29 -11.38
N GLY A 395 5.00 12.39 -10.47
CA GLY A 395 6.26 11.68 -10.57
C GLY A 395 7.04 12.13 -11.80
N ARG A 396 7.52 11.17 -12.59
CA ARG A 396 8.23 11.40 -13.86
C ARG A 396 7.29 11.66 -15.04
N GLY A 397 5.97 11.51 -14.83
CA GLY A 397 4.94 11.79 -15.83
C GLY A 397 3.91 10.68 -15.99
N LEU A 398 3.03 10.90 -16.97
CA LEU A 398 1.88 10.04 -17.28
C LEU A 398 2.28 8.92 -18.23
N LEU A 399 2.12 7.70 -17.77
CA LEU A 399 2.18 6.49 -18.59
C LEU A 399 0.79 6.05 -19.03
N CYS A 400 0.72 5.34 -20.15
CA CYS A 400 -0.52 4.73 -20.62
C CYS A 400 -1.71 5.70 -20.78
N GLY A 401 -1.47 6.97 -21.07
CA GLY A 401 -2.52 7.98 -21.20
C GLY A 401 -3.64 7.64 -22.18
N LEU A 402 -3.33 6.83 -23.19
CA LEU A 402 -4.29 6.34 -24.19
C LEU A 402 -5.05 5.07 -23.79
N CYS A 403 -4.64 4.40 -22.70
CA CYS A 403 -5.25 3.14 -22.26
C CYS A 403 -6.69 3.29 -21.77
N ARG A 404 -7.13 4.51 -21.46
CA ARG A 404 -8.51 4.81 -21.06
C ARG A 404 -9.49 5.05 -22.21
N ARG A 405 -9.02 5.09 -23.48
CA ARG A 405 -9.91 5.39 -24.60
C ARG A 405 -10.98 4.29 -24.73
N THR A 406 -12.22 4.69 -24.55
CA THR A 406 -13.39 3.93 -24.98
C THR A 406 -13.64 4.24 -26.46
N ARG A 407 -13.96 3.25 -27.26
CA ARG A 407 -14.43 3.43 -28.64
C ARG A 407 -15.90 3.74 -28.67
#